data_d34600d88bc38f6946fa73711bb90534
#
_entry.id   d34600d88bc38f6946fa73711bb90534
#
_cell.length_a   1.000
_cell.length_b   1.000
_cell.length_c   1.000
_cell.angle_alpha   90.00
_cell.angle_beta   90.00
_cell.angle_gamma   90.00
#
_symmetry.space_group_name_H-M   'P 1'
#
loop_
_entity.id
_entity.type
_entity.pdbx_description
1 polymer ?
#
loop_
_entity_poly.entity_id
_entity_poly.type
_entity_poly.pdbx_seq_one_letter_code
_entity_poly.pdbx_strand_id
1 'polypeptide(L)'
;MMHKAQALLISFIFLASGCLNSSITDEDDISNYEWWEVPLEKRHLMDLNFSSWRSTLPEKGIYDWTGPTEYFVEVDLPLEERDAGYPEDPLMHVALWMPNVPPGTLVPVIATIHPYYEFAGSNPNTIPDLGIGQWVLEEFVPHGYALAQISTFGSGKSTHCQDVKGLGEQIGIQAAVDWLGKQSWSNGNVGLMGKSYAGTTNWEAAQNPSPHLKTIVPISGSIGVREMFYRNGSSESRAMLYDALYEGATAGASTDDMRMCSDDALGPASPWTTYALAEYGGDQWNDYWEERYHLQDVLDNYNGSVYIVWGMQDWNVDPYHAFPTYQMLRDQGLNVKGIMGQWGHNYPDQPNVHENMSTGYGAEAFPKVTRMDWSIELYNWFNYYLKGIGPEPDSQVQIQRNDGEWHVEETWPSSDVELELHDVSMWGDMGTVSSSSSIILSSEPLESEIHISGLPTFHAQVRANSCNGGQLFVTISDGTSGLRLGHATMDLRYRDGGYEAKSVTPFATYTMKMEFNPMDVVIPEGHIINLEITESGEDYLPSTCASAGITLIETEQPLALPLIDRSQTDERWFEVPPWWE
;
A
#
# COMPACT_ATOMS: atom_id res chain seq x y z
N MET A 1 34.94 7.97 3.18
CA MET A 1 34.33 8.62 4.35
C MET A 1 32.96 9.23 4.08
N MET A 2 32.59 9.47 2.85
CA MET A 2 31.24 9.98 2.48
C MET A 2 30.15 8.89 2.52
N HIS A 3 30.46 7.65 2.13
CA HIS A 3 29.49 6.55 2.09
C HIS A 3 28.95 6.10 3.47
N LYS A 4 29.70 6.34 4.56
CA LYS A 4 29.18 6.02 5.92
C LYS A 4 28.18 7.05 6.47
N ALA A 5 28.15 8.25 5.91
CA ALA A 5 27.20 9.29 6.34
C ALA A 5 25.81 9.14 5.68
N GLN A 6 25.76 8.57 4.48
CA GLN A 6 24.49 8.33 3.78
C GLN A 6 23.71 7.14 4.38
N ALA A 7 24.40 6.05 4.72
CA ALA A 7 23.77 4.94 5.43
C ALA A 7 23.19 5.34 6.80
N LEU A 8 23.79 6.36 7.46
CA LEU A 8 23.29 6.85 8.73
C LEU A 8 22.03 7.72 8.59
N LEU A 9 21.87 8.40 7.45
CA LEU A 9 20.69 9.25 7.20
C LEU A 9 19.45 8.42 6.85
N ILE A 10 19.64 7.36 6.09
CA ILE A 10 18.57 6.42 5.73
C ILE A 10 18.10 5.63 6.95
N SER A 11 19.01 5.22 7.84
CA SER A 11 18.64 4.60 9.12
C SER A 11 17.87 5.56 10.05
N PHE A 12 18.07 6.89 9.92
CA PHE A 12 17.36 7.87 10.74
C PHE A 12 15.92 8.10 10.29
N ILE A 13 15.59 7.95 9.00
CA ILE A 13 14.23 8.10 8.49
C ILE A 13 13.35 6.89 8.88
N PHE A 14 13.95 5.70 9.00
CA PHE A 14 13.24 4.50 9.49
C PHE A 14 13.25 4.40 11.04
N LEU A 15 14.12 5.14 11.75
CA LEU A 15 14.25 5.10 13.21
C LEU A 15 13.64 6.32 13.92
N ALA A 16 13.19 7.33 13.19
CA ALA A 16 12.61 8.53 13.79
C ALA A 16 11.14 8.36 14.22
N SER A 17 10.49 7.23 13.89
CA SER A 17 9.16 6.88 14.40
C SER A 17 9.17 6.15 15.75
N GLY A 18 10.31 5.94 16.35
CA GLY A 18 10.36 5.21 17.60
C GLY A 18 11.52 5.60 18.50
N CYS A 19 11.43 6.69 19.25
CA CYS A 19 12.13 6.86 20.55
C CYS A 19 11.72 8.17 21.20
N LEU A 20 10.62 8.17 21.92
CA LEU A 20 10.46 8.99 23.12
C LEU A 20 10.46 8.03 24.32
N ASN A 21 11.62 7.84 24.91
CA ASN A 21 11.76 7.20 26.22
C ASN A 21 11.10 8.10 27.27
N SER A 22 9.86 7.84 27.63
CA SER A 22 9.33 8.22 28.93
C SER A 22 9.64 7.09 29.90
N SER A 23 10.39 7.38 30.94
CA SER A 23 10.61 6.47 32.07
C SER A 23 9.26 6.18 32.73
N ILE A 24 8.74 4.99 32.52
CA ILE A 24 7.50 4.51 33.14
C ILE A 24 7.92 3.75 34.41
N THR A 25 7.33 4.11 35.52
CA THR A 25 7.50 3.42 36.79
C THR A 25 6.70 2.12 36.81
N ASP A 26 7.38 1.02 36.98
CA ASP A 26 6.86 -0.34 37.09
C ASP A 26 6.02 -0.51 38.36
N GLU A 27 4.77 -0.95 38.21
CA GLU A 27 4.08 -1.68 39.26
C GLU A 27 3.36 -2.96 38.78
N ASP A 28 3.24 -3.21 37.46
CA ASP A 28 2.63 -4.43 36.96
C ASP A 28 3.56 -5.11 35.94
N ASP A 29 4.11 -6.26 36.30
CA ASP A 29 4.83 -7.13 35.35
C ASP A 29 3.84 -7.79 34.40
N ILE A 30 3.58 -7.13 33.25
CA ILE A 30 2.69 -7.61 32.19
C ILE A 30 3.39 -8.56 31.21
N SER A 31 4.67 -8.86 31.41
CA SER A 31 5.49 -9.65 30.49
C SER A 31 5.07 -11.12 30.39
N ASN A 32 4.26 -11.61 31.34
CA ASN A 32 3.79 -12.98 31.39
C ASN A 32 2.36 -13.17 30.85
N TYR A 33 1.74 -12.12 30.37
CA TYR A 33 0.39 -12.18 29.80
C TYR A 33 0.45 -12.20 28.28
N GLU A 34 -0.46 -12.94 27.67
CA GLU A 34 -0.70 -12.80 26.25
C GLU A 34 -1.28 -11.40 25.99
N TRP A 35 -0.96 -10.80 24.82
CA TRP A 35 -1.30 -9.41 24.54
C TRP A 35 -2.81 -9.12 24.63
N TRP A 36 -3.66 -10.09 24.29
CA TRP A 36 -5.12 -9.98 24.40
C TRP A 36 -5.65 -10.07 25.85
N GLU A 37 -4.86 -10.57 26.78
CA GLU A 37 -5.20 -10.60 28.21
C GLU A 37 -4.89 -9.28 28.91
N VAL A 38 -4.08 -8.43 28.27
CA VAL A 38 -3.67 -7.15 28.86
C VAL A 38 -4.74 -6.10 28.53
N PRO A 39 -5.21 -5.31 29.53
CA PRO A 39 -6.14 -4.21 29.30
C PRO A 39 -5.64 -3.23 28.22
N LEU A 40 -6.55 -2.72 27.41
CA LEU A 40 -6.25 -1.90 26.23
C LEU A 40 -5.29 -0.77 26.55
N GLU A 41 -5.54 -0.05 27.63
CA GLU A 41 -4.76 1.09 28.11
C GLU A 41 -3.33 0.74 28.54
N LYS A 42 -3.06 -0.54 28.78
CA LYS A 42 -1.74 -1.04 29.19
C LYS A 42 -0.95 -1.74 28.08
N ARG A 43 -1.58 -2.04 26.94
CA ARG A 43 -0.94 -2.82 25.87
C ARG A 43 0.27 -2.12 25.26
N HIS A 44 0.29 -0.80 25.27
CA HIS A 44 1.45 0.00 24.84
C HIS A 44 2.69 -0.20 25.73
N LEU A 45 2.53 -0.78 26.93
CA LEU A 45 3.64 -1.10 27.84
C LEU A 45 4.27 -2.46 27.55
N MET A 46 3.62 -3.30 26.75
CA MET A 46 4.17 -4.58 26.34
C MET A 46 5.29 -4.35 25.33
N ASP A 47 6.47 -4.90 25.60
CA ASP A 47 7.55 -4.97 24.61
C ASP A 47 7.26 -6.12 23.63
N LEU A 48 6.20 -5.96 22.87
CA LEU A 48 5.77 -6.93 21.86
C LEU A 48 6.48 -6.61 20.56
N ASN A 49 7.32 -7.53 20.11
CA ASN A 49 7.88 -7.47 18.77
C ASN A 49 6.81 -7.88 17.75
N PHE A 50 5.85 -6.98 17.51
CA PHE A 50 4.73 -7.23 16.60
C PHE A 50 5.15 -7.45 15.15
N SER A 51 6.37 -7.08 14.78
CA SER A 51 6.87 -7.28 13.43
C SER A 51 6.99 -8.76 13.03
N SER A 52 7.04 -9.65 14.02
CA SER A 52 7.14 -11.11 13.80
C SER A 52 5.86 -11.87 14.12
N TRP A 53 4.83 -11.18 14.68
CA TRP A 53 3.59 -11.85 15.04
C TRP A 53 2.67 -11.98 13.84
N ARG A 54 2.16 -13.18 13.61
CA ARG A 54 1.24 -13.50 12.53
C ARG A 54 0.18 -14.47 12.99
N SER A 55 -1.00 -14.45 12.36
CA SER A 55 -2.04 -15.46 12.56
C SER A 55 -1.55 -16.84 12.16
N THR A 56 -2.03 -17.85 12.85
CA THR A 56 -1.64 -19.25 12.63
C THR A 56 -2.82 -20.11 12.21
N LEU A 57 -2.55 -21.16 11.45
CA LEU A 57 -3.58 -22.13 11.12
C LEU A 57 -3.93 -22.99 12.33
N PRO A 58 -5.24 -23.33 12.55
CA PRO A 58 -5.67 -24.11 13.70
C PRO A 58 -5.14 -25.55 13.68
N GLU A 59 -4.88 -26.08 12.50
CA GLU A 59 -4.27 -27.39 12.31
C GLU A 59 -2.89 -27.23 11.71
N LYS A 60 -1.90 -27.87 12.32
CA LYS A 60 -0.55 -27.89 11.76
C LYS A 60 -0.49 -28.83 10.55
N GLY A 61 0.16 -28.38 9.51
CA GLY A 61 0.46 -29.23 8.36
C GLY A 61 1.33 -30.43 8.72
N ILE A 62 1.27 -31.46 7.91
CA ILE A 62 1.89 -32.78 8.19
C ILE A 62 3.26 -32.97 7.54
N TYR A 63 3.67 -32.07 6.66
CA TYR A 63 4.92 -32.22 5.93
C TYR A 63 6.03 -31.36 6.54
N ASP A 64 7.18 -31.97 6.77
CA ASP A 64 8.42 -31.21 6.90
C ASP A 64 8.79 -30.59 5.54
N TRP A 65 9.79 -29.73 5.52
CA TRP A 65 10.27 -29.12 4.29
C TRP A 65 11.79 -29.21 4.13
N THR A 66 12.22 -29.03 2.90
CA THR A 66 13.64 -28.90 2.53
C THR A 66 13.83 -27.62 1.74
N GLY A 67 15.01 -27.06 1.84
CA GLY A 67 15.41 -25.85 1.13
C GLY A 67 16.22 -24.87 2.01
N PRO A 68 16.57 -23.72 1.46
CA PRO A 68 16.27 -23.37 0.09
C PRO A 68 17.15 -24.12 -0.92
N THR A 69 16.57 -24.41 -2.08
CA THR A 69 17.32 -24.73 -3.28
C THR A 69 17.34 -23.52 -4.18
N GLU A 70 18.52 -23.10 -4.59
CA GLU A 70 18.70 -21.92 -5.43
C GLU A 70 18.62 -22.27 -6.92
N TYR A 71 17.92 -21.46 -7.69
CA TYR A 71 17.83 -21.54 -9.13
C TYR A 71 18.08 -20.18 -9.75
N PHE A 72 18.58 -20.20 -10.98
CA PHE A 72 18.76 -19.02 -11.82
C PHE A 72 17.96 -19.23 -13.10
N VAL A 73 16.91 -18.46 -13.25
CA VAL A 73 16.00 -18.54 -14.38
C VAL A 73 16.50 -17.61 -15.48
N GLU A 74 16.89 -18.19 -16.62
CA GLU A 74 17.25 -17.42 -17.80
C GLU A 74 16.02 -16.69 -18.35
N VAL A 75 16.17 -15.42 -18.65
CA VAL A 75 15.10 -14.57 -19.18
C VAL A 75 15.47 -14.11 -20.58
N ASP A 76 14.60 -14.37 -21.54
CA ASP A 76 14.76 -13.83 -22.91
C ASP A 76 14.32 -12.38 -22.97
N LEU A 77 15.20 -11.50 -22.51
CA LEU A 77 14.95 -10.06 -22.49
C LEU A 77 15.21 -9.48 -23.89
N PRO A 78 14.27 -8.73 -24.48
CA PRO A 78 14.45 -8.02 -25.74
C PRO A 78 15.70 -7.14 -25.74
N LEU A 79 16.32 -6.96 -26.91
CA LEU A 79 17.58 -6.20 -27.00
C LEU A 79 17.41 -4.72 -26.60
N GLU A 80 16.25 -4.17 -26.82
CA GLU A 80 15.85 -2.80 -26.42
C GLU A 80 15.77 -2.63 -24.91
N GLU A 81 15.49 -3.71 -24.18
CA GLU A 81 15.41 -3.75 -22.73
C GLU A 81 16.73 -4.12 -22.06
N ARG A 82 17.77 -4.39 -22.85
CA ARG A 82 19.10 -4.72 -22.34
C ARG A 82 19.95 -3.48 -22.18
N ASP A 83 20.21 -3.11 -20.95
CA ASP A 83 21.12 -2.01 -20.67
C ASP A 83 22.56 -2.34 -21.09
N ALA A 84 23.19 -1.46 -21.85
CA ALA A 84 24.55 -1.66 -22.36
C ALA A 84 25.62 -1.69 -21.24
N GLY A 85 25.29 -1.17 -20.06
CA GLY A 85 26.13 -1.24 -18.86
C GLY A 85 26.15 -2.63 -18.20
N TYR A 86 25.21 -3.50 -18.57
CA TYR A 86 25.02 -4.83 -17.96
C TYR A 86 24.95 -5.91 -19.04
N PRO A 87 26.11 -6.33 -19.58
CA PRO A 87 26.18 -7.23 -20.71
C PRO A 87 25.93 -8.70 -20.34
N GLU A 88 25.76 -9.03 -19.06
CA GLU A 88 25.51 -10.39 -18.60
C GLU A 88 24.15 -10.90 -19.08
N ASP A 89 24.02 -12.21 -19.16
CA ASP A 89 22.71 -12.83 -19.43
C ASP A 89 21.75 -12.53 -18.27
N PRO A 90 20.52 -12.04 -18.57
CA PRO A 90 19.55 -11.71 -17.54
C PRO A 90 19.04 -12.96 -16.85
N LEU A 91 19.32 -13.08 -15.55
CA LEU A 91 18.95 -14.20 -14.70
C LEU A 91 18.14 -13.73 -13.50
N MET A 92 16.99 -14.36 -13.26
CA MET A 92 16.21 -14.17 -12.04
C MET A 92 16.59 -15.23 -11.00
N HIS A 93 16.98 -14.80 -9.81
CA HIS A 93 17.35 -15.69 -8.71
C HIS A 93 16.11 -16.11 -7.93
N VAL A 94 15.89 -17.41 -7.83
CA VAL A 94 14.77 -18.05 -7.12
C VAL A 94 15.32 -18.92 -6.00
N ALA A 95 14.91 -18.68 -4.77
CA ALA A 95 15.11 -19.58 -3.64
C ALA A 95 13.82 -20.34 -3.34
N LEU A 96 13.89 -21.66 -3.33
CA LEU A 96 12.73 -22.54 -3.28
C LEU A 96 12.78 -23.46 -2.06
N TRP A 97 11.72 -23.44 -1.26
CA TRP A 97 11.46 -24.41 -0.19
C TRP A 97 10.35 -25.36 -0.62
N MET A 98 10.59 -26.64 -0.45
CA MET A 98 9.70 -27.71 -0.88
C MET A 98 9.17 -28.52 0.30
N PRO A 99 7.86 -28.80 0.36
CA PRO A 99 7.32 -29.75 1.32
C PRO A 99 7.80 -31.17 0.98
N ASN A 100 8.08 -31.98 2.00
CA ASN A 100 8.47 -33.37 1.85
C ASN A 100 7.24 -34.24 1.59
N VAL A 101 6.62 -34.06 0.46
CA VAL A 101 5.42 -34.83 0.03
C VAL A 101 5.82 -36.21 -0.52
N PRO A 102 4.86 -37.18 -0.57
CA PRO A 102 5.11 -38.48 -1.19
C PRO A 102 5.58 -38.35 -2.65
N PRO A 103 6.45 -39.23 -3.12
CA PRO A 103 6.95 -39.19 -4.49
C PRO A 103 5.82 -39.19 -5.53
N GLY A 104 5.89 -38.27 -6.50
CA GLY A 104 4.89 -38.11 -7.56
C GLY A 104 3.72 -37.18 -7.18
N THR A 105 3.69 -36.66 -5.97
CA THR A 105 2.74 -35.59 -5.60
C THR A 105 3.20 -34.29 -6.24
N LEU A 106 2.29 -33.64 -6.97
CA LEU A 106 2.51 -32.31 -7.56
C LEU A 106 2.11 -31.22 -6.56
N VAL A 107 2.90 -30.15 -6.51
CA VAL A 107 2.81 -29.09 -5.48
C VAL A 107 2.53 -27.74 -6.13
N PRO A 108 1.54 -26.96 -5.64
CA PRO A 108 1.39 -25.56 -6.03
C PRO A 108 2.43 -24.67 -5.36
N VAL A 109 2.64 -23.49 -5.94
CA VAL A 109 3.62 -22.52 -5.45
C VAL A 109 2.93 -21.28 -4.91
N ILE A 110 3.38 -20.79 -3.75
CA ILE A 110 3.16 -19.42 -3.29
C ILE A 110 4.50 -18.70 -3.43
N ALA A 111 4.53 -17.59 -4.17
CA ALA A 111 5.74 -16.84 -4.41
C ALA A 111 5.62 -15.37 -3.96
N THR A 112 6.76 -14.81 -3.55
CA THR A 112 6.92 -13.37 -3.28
C THR A 112 8.13 -12.85 -4.06
N ILE A 113 7.98 -11.66 -4.64
CA ILE A 113 8.96 -11.08 -5.57
C ILE A 113 9.24 -9.63 -5.19
N HIS A 114 10.48 -9.26 -4.92
CA HIS A 114 10.87 -7.89 -4.59
C HIS A 114 12.41 -7.68 -4.62
N PRO A 115 12.90 -6.42 -4.59
CA PRO A 115 14.33 -6.11 -4.65
C PRO A 115 15.01 -6.05 -3.27
N TYR A 116 14.31 -6.24 -2.15
CA TYR A 116 14.84 -5.91 -0.82
C TYR A 116 15.74 -6.98 -0.20
N TYR A 117 15.96 -8.11 -0.87
CA TYR A 117 16.90 -9.10 -0.40
C TYR A 117 18.33 -8.56 -0.41
N GLU A 118 19.06 -8.77 0.71
CA GLU A 118 20.41 -8.22 0.97
C GLU A 118 20.46 -6.69 1.12
N PHE A 119 19.31 -6.02 1.06
CA PHE A 119 19.22 -4.57 1.23
C PHE A 119 19.56 -4.13 2.65
N ALA A 120 20.46 -3.15 2.81
CA ALA A 120 20.80 -2.52 4.10
C ALA A 120 21.06 -3.49 5.26
N GLY A 121 21.58 -4.68 4.98
CA GLY A 121 21.83 -5.74 5.96
C GLY A 121 20.65 -6.67 6.21
N SER A 122 19.61 -6.60 5.38
CA SER A 122 18.54 -7.58 5.35
C SER A 122 19.05 -8.95 4.91
N ASN A 123 18.26 -9.98 5.15
CA ASN A 123 18.62 -11.34 4.78
C ASN A 123 18.62 -11.53 3.25
N PRO A 124 19.50 -12.42 2.72
CA PRO A 124 19.39 -12.84 1.33
C PRO A 124 18.08 -13.60 1.10
N ASN A 125 17.63 -13.71 -0.15
CA ASN A 125 16.41 -14.46 -0.45
C ASN A 125 16.49 -15.95 -0.12
N THR A 126 17.66 -16.46 0.21
CA THR A 126 17.89 -17.82 0.71
C THR A 126 17.57 -18.01 2.21
N ILE A 127 17.18 -16.96 2.89
CA ILE A 127 16.65 -17.00 4.24
C ILE A 127 15.21 -16.48 4.17
N PRO A 128 14.22 -17.17 4.76
CA PRO A 128 12.85 -16.72 4.74
C PRO A 128 12.74 -15.29 5.32
N ASP A 129 12.17 -14.37 4.55
CA ASP A 129 11.96 -13.02 5.04
C ASP A 129 10.93 -13.00 6.17
N LEU A 130 11.08 -12.05 7.09
CA LEU A 130 10.22 -11.94 8.27
C LEU A 130 8.79 -11.49 7.94
N GLY A 131 8.56 -10.99 6.72
CA GLY A 131 7.25 -10.56 6.27
C GLY A 131 6.37 -11.73 5.86
N ILE A 132 6.53 -12.18 4.64
CA ILE A 132 5.71 -13.25 4.03
C ILE A 132 6.42 -14.60 4.08
N GLY A 133 7.74 -14.62 3.82
CA GLY A 133 8.48 -15.85 3.60
C GLY A 133 8.44 -16.81 4.79
N GLN A 134 8.81 -16.34 5.99
CA GLN A 134 8.81 -17.17 7.18
C GLN A 134 7.39 -17.67 7.51
N TRP A 135 6.40 -16.80 7.42
CA TRP A 135 5.02 -17.15 7.69
C TRP A 135 4.47 -18.20 6.72
N VAL A 136 4.72 -18.04 5.42
CA VAL A 136 4.32 -19.06 4.42
C VAL A 136 5.08 -20.37 4.65
N LEU A 137 6.37 -20.30 5.01
CA LEU A 137 7.17 -21.49 5.27
C LEU A 137 6.64 -22.28 6.49
N GLU A 138 6.23 -21.60 7.54
CA GLU A 138 5.77 -22.24 8.79
C GLU A 138 4.31 -22.69 8.71
N GLU A 139 3.44 -21.93 8.04
CA GLU A 139 2.00 -22.18 8.04
C GLU A 139 1.52 -22.90 6.77
N PHE A 140 2.06 -22.61 5.59
CA PHE A 140 1.53 -23.14 4.33
C PHE A 140 2.35 -24.29 3.75
N VAL A 141 3.68 -24.24 3.86
CA VAL A 141 4.52 -25.31 3.30
C VAL A 141 4.23 -26.66 3.93
N PRO A 142 3.99 -26.79 5.27
CA PRO A 142 3.59 -28.05 5.89
C PRO A 142 2.26 -28.61 5.37
N HIS A 143 1.44 -27.78 4.77
CA HIS A 143 0.20 -28.17 4.11
C HIS A 143 0.36 -28.55 2.64
N GLY A 144 1.57 -28.64 2.12
CA GLY A 144 1.88 -29.09 0.76
C GLY A 144 1.83 -27.95 -0.27
N TYR A 145 2.35 -26.80 0.08
CA TYR A 145 2.72 -25.73 -0.84
C TYR A 145 4.23 -25.60 -0.95
N ALA A 146 4.76 -25.17 -2.08
CA ALA A 146 6.12 -24.68 -2.17
C ALA A 146 6.14 -23.17 -1.90
N LEU A 147 7.20 -22.70 -1.23
CA LEU A 147 7.51 -21.29 -1.12
C LEU A 147 8.62 -20.92 -2.09
N ALA A 148 8.42 -19.89 -2.92
CA ALA A 148 9.48 -19.29 -3.73
C ALA A 148 9.69 -17.83 -3.34
N GLN A 149 10.93 -17.47 -2.97
CA GLN A 149 11.37 -16.08 -2.82
C GLN A 149 12.21 -15.70 -4.02
N ILE A 150 11.86 -14.62 -4.71
CA ILE A 150 12.45 -14.23 -5.99
C ILE A 150 12.96 -12.80 -5.88
N SER A 151 14.24 -12.61 -6.23
CA SER A 151 14.83 -11.29 -6.37
C SER A 151 14.52 -10.72 -7.75
N THR A 152 14.08 -9.46 -7.83
CA THR A 152 14.00 -8.75 -9.11
C THR A 152 15.38 -8.56 -9.72
N PHE A 153 15.47 -8.22 -10.99
CA PHE A 153 16.74 -7.86 -11.61
C PHE A 153 17.47 -6.78 -10.80
N GLY A 154 18.80 -6.80 -10.84
CA GLY A 154 19.62 -5.83 -10.11
C GLY A 154 19.55 -5.95 -8.59
N SER A 155 18.96 -7.00 -8.03
CA SER A 155 18.85 -7.22 -6.59
C SER A 155 19.18 -8.66 -6.18
N GLY A 156 19.57 -8.87 -4.93
CA GLY A 156 19.96 -10.16 -4.41
C GLY A 156 21.06 -10.78 -5.27
N LYS A 157 20.82 -11.98 -5.82
CA LYS A 157 21.72 -12.64 -6.77
C LYS A 157 21.21 -12.63 -8.22
N SER A 158 20.12 -11.92 -8.50
CA SER A 158 19.66 -11.70 -9.87
C SER A 158 20.64 -10.80 -10.62
N THR A 159 20.88 -11.12 -11.89
CA THR A 159 21.78 -10.32 -12.75
C THR A 159 21.04 -9.22 -13.46
N HIS A 160 21.69 -8.51 -14.39
CA HIS A 160 21.15 -7.35 -15.08
C HIS A 160 20.91 -6.16 -14.12
N CYS A 161 20.30 -5.07 -14.58
CA CYS A 161 19.97 -3.92 -13.77
C CYS A 161 18.51 -3.95 -13.31
N GLN A 162 18.22 -3.23 -12.23
CA GLN A 162 16.87 -3.04 -11.76
C GLN A 162 16.20 -1.95 -12.60
N ASP A 163 15.19 -2.36 -13.35
CA ASP A 163 14.24 -1.49 -14.05
C ASP A 163 12.98 -1.42 -13.18
N VAL A 164 12.93 -0.40 -12.33
CA VAL A 164 11.91 -0.31 -11.27
C VAL A 164 10.51 -0.23 -11.88
N LYS A 165 9.78 -1.35 -11.82
CA LYS A 165 8.43 -1.49 -12.35
C LYS A 165 8.31 -1.36 -13.88
N GLY A 166 9.43 -1.23 -14.58
CA GLY A 166 9.46 -1.12 -16.03
C GLY A 166 9.37 -2.47 -16.74
N LEU A 167 9.39 -2.43 -18.07
CA LEU A 167 9.15 -3.59 -18.91
C LEU A 167 10.17 -4.72 -18.69
N GLY A 168 11.43 -4.38 -18.40
CA GLY A 168 12.46 -5.36 -18.08
C GLY A 168 12.11 -6.19 -16.84
N GLU A 169 11.69 -5.52 -15.75
CA GLU A 169 11.27 -6.20 -14.52
C GLU A 169 10.00 -7.04 -14.76
N GLN A 170 9.02 -6.53 -15.48
CA GLN A 170 7.76 -7.23 -15.80
C GLN A 170 8.03 -8.55 -16.56
N ILE A 171 8.92 -8.53 -17.55
CA ILE A 171 9.31 -9.72 -18.32
C ILE A 171 10.03 -10.72 -17.41
N GLY A 172 10.93 -10.27 -16.55
CA GLY A 172 11.61 -11.10 -15.57
C GLY A 172 10.65 -11.81 -14.62
N ILE A 173 9.68 -11.08 -14.08
CA ILE A 173 8.64 -11.62 -13.20
C ILE A 173 7.80 -12.67 -13.92
N GLN A 174 7.34 -12.38 -15.14
CA GLN A 174 6.58 -13.35 -15.95
C GLN A 174 7.37 -14.62 -16.19
N ALA A 175 8.65 -14.52 -16.57
CA ALA A 175 9.52 -15.66 -16.83
C ALA A 175 9.73 -16.53 -15.58
N ALA A 176 9.89 -15.91 -14.41
CA ALA A 176 10.03 -16.63 -13.16
C ALA A 176 8.76 -17.41 -12.78
N VAL A 177 7.59 -16.80 -12.94
CA VAL A 177 6.29 -17.45 -12.70
C VAL A 177 6.07 -18.60 -13.69
N ASP A 178 6.38 -18.39 -14.95
CA ASP A 178 6.28 -19.42 -15.99
C ASP A 178 7.22 -20.61 -15.72
N TRP A 179 8.46 -20.32 -15.30
CA TRP A 179 9.41 -21.34 -14.90
C TRP A 179 8.92 -22.19 -13.74
N LEU A 180 8.38 -21.57 -12.67
CA LEU A 180 7.81 -22.28 -11.51
C LEU A 180 6.68 -23.23 -11.92
N GLY A 181 5.77 -22.76 -12.76
CA GLY A 181 4.63 -23.56 -13.23
C GLY A 181 5.04 -24.74 -14.13
N LYS A 182 6.15 -24.65 -14.87
CA LYS A 182 6.66 -25.68 -15.78
C LYS A 182 7.50 -26.76 -15.11
N GLN A 183 7.83 -26.62 -13.83
CA GLN A 183 8.65 -27.61 -13.14
C GLN A 183 7.93 -28.96 -13.03
N SER A 184 8.68 -30.06 -13.15
CA SER A 184 8.13 -31.43 -13.11
C SER A 184 7.47 -31.80 -11.78
N TRP A 185 7.77 -31.09 -10.71
CA TRP A 185 7.18 -31.23 -9.39
C TRP A 185 5.98 -30.31 -9.17
N SER A 186 5.79 -29.30 -10.02
CA SER A 186 4.70 -28.33 -9.92
C SER A 186 3.38 -28.91 -10.44
N ASN A 187 2.28 -28.55 -9.78
CA ASN A 187 0.95 -28.84 -10.31
C ASN A 187 0.51 -27.86 -11.41
N GLY A 188 1.38 -26.91 -11.78
CA GLY A 188 1.11 -25.89 -12.79
C GLY A 188 0.43 -24.64 -12.26
N ASN A 189 0.19 -24.52 -10.96
CA ASN A 189 -0.52 -23.39 -10.37
C ASN A 189 0.41 -22.58 -9.45
N VAL A 190 0.55 -21.30 -9.75
CA VAL A 190 1.34 -20.33 -9.00
C VAL A 190 0.41 -19.22 -8.49
N GLY A 191 0.54 -18.89 -7.21
CA GLY A 191 -0.05 -17.72 -6.59
C GLY A 191 1.04 -16.75 -6.16
N LEU A 192 0.81 -15.46 -6.34
CA LEU A 192 1.71 -14.42 -5.82
C LEU A 192 1.08 -13.75 -4.61
N MET A 193 1.91 -13.42 -3.64
CA MET A 193 1.50 -12.64 -2.47
C MET A 193 2.66 -11.75 -2.02
N GLY A 194 2.36 -10.50 -1.74
CA GLY A 194 3.39 -9.58 -1.25
C GLY A 194 2.84 -8.23 -0.84
N LYS A 195 3.61 -7.51 -0.03
CA LYS A 195 3.27 -6.18 0.47
C LYS A 195 4.14 -5.10 -0.16
N SER A 196 3.58 -3.91 -0.38
CA SER A 196 4.31 -2.74 -0.89
C SER A 196 4.88 -3.02 -2.29
N TYR A 197 6.16 -2.90 -2.49
CA TYR A 197 6.82 -3.27 -3.74
C TYR A 197 6.44 -4.69 -4.18
N ALA A 198 6.50 -5.66 -3.26
CA ALA A 198 6.08 -7.03 -3.54
C ALA A 198 4.56 -7.15 -3.82
N GLY A 199 3.75 -6.20 -3.38
CA GLY A 199 2.34 -6.09 -3.76
C GLY A 199 2.19 -5.57 -5.18
N THR A 200 3.02 -4.60 -5.60
CA THR A 200 3.03 -4.10 -6.98
C THR A 200 3.50 -5.15 -7.97
N THR A 201 4.51 -5.98 -7.63
CA THR A 201 4.95 -7.08 -8.52
C THR A 201 3.85 -8.09 -8.84
N ASN A 202 2.81 -8.17 -8.01
CA ASN A 202 1.63 -8.98 -8.34
C ASN A 202 0.86 -8.40 -9.54
N TRP A 203 0.76 -7.07 -9.62
CA TRP A 203 0.12 -6.40 -10.76
C TRP A 203 0.97 -6.50 -12.01
N GLU A 204 2.29 -6.38 -11.89
CA GLU A 204 3.23 -6.61 -13.00
C GLU A 204 3.12 -8.02 -13.56
N ALA A 205 2.99 -9.03 -12.70
CA ALA A 205 2.76 -10.40 -13.15
C ALA A 205 1.40 -10.59 -13.83
N ALA A 206 0.39 -9.82 -13.42
CA ALA A 206 -0.97 -9.94 -13.93
C ALA A 206 -1.19 -9.19 -15.25
N GLN A 207 -0.42 -8.16 -15.56
CA GLN A 207 -0.59 -7.41 -16.82
C GLN A 207 -0.23 -8.23 -18.07
N ASN A 208 0.77 -9.13 -17.97
CA ASN A 208 1.15 -10.09 -18.99
C ASN A 208 1.29 -11.49 -18.37
N PRO A 209 0.16 -12.11 -17.99
CA PRO A 209 0.19 -13.25 -17.10
C PRO A 209 0.73 -14.50 -17.77
N SER A 210 1.63 -15.21 -17.08
CA SER A 210 1.90 -16.62 -17.38
C SER A 210 0.61 -17.44 -17.24
N PRO A 211 0.36 -18.46 -18.08
CA PRO A 211 -0.80 -19.35 -17.92
C PRO A 211 -0.80 -20.11 -16.57
N HIS A 212 0.32 -20.06 -15.86
CA HIS A 212 0.48 -20.66 -14.55
C HIS A 212 0.06 -19.73 -13.39
N LEU A 213 -0.07 -18.42 -13.61
CA LEU A 213 -0.53 -17.48 -12.59
C LEU A 213 -2.04 -17.63 -12.39
N LYS A 214 -2.47 -18.12 -11.23
CA LYS A 214 -3.86 -18.41 -10.90
C LYS A 214 -4.50 -17.39 -9.98
N THR A 215 -3.71 -16.83 -9.11
CA THR A 215 -4.19 -15.85 -8.11
C THR A 215 -3.09 -14.90 -7.70
N ILE A 216 -3.49 -13.68 -7.35
CA ILE A 216 -2.62 -12.68 -6.77
C ILE A 216 -3.22 -12.13 -5.48
N VAL A 217 -2.36 -11.82 -4.51
CA VAL A 217 -2.73 -11.20 -3.23
C VAL A 217 -1.88 -9.95 -3.02
N PRO A 218 -2.19 -8.85 -3.72
CA PRO A 218 -1.50 -7.58 -3.55
C PRO A 218 -1.90 -6.94 -2.22
N ILE A 219 -0.92 -6.72 -1.33
CA ILE A 219 -1.10 -6.07 -0.03
C ILE A 219 -0.45 -4.70 -0.12
N SER A 220 -1.23 -3.62 0.01
CA SER A 220 -0.72 -2.24 -0.12
C SER A 220 0.18 -2.05 -1.35
N GLY A 221 -0.19 -2.65 -2.47
CA GLY A 221 0.57 -2.65 -3.72
C GLY A 221 -0.04 -1.74 -4.76
N SER A 222 0.62 -0.61 -5.05
CA SER A 222 0.15 0.33 -6.06
C SER A 222 0.08 -0.31 -7.44
N ILE A 223 -1.01 -0.07 -8.17
CA ILE A 223 -1.18 -0.55 -9.55
C ILE A 223 -0.65 0.44 -10.60
N GLY A 224 -0.31 1.66 -10.16
CA GLY A 224 0.34 2.70 -10.96
C GLY A 224 1.44 3.38 -10.15
N VAL A 225 2.63 3.47 -10.71
CA VAL A 225 3.80 4.01 -9.98
C VAL A 225 3.70 5.54 -9.88
N ARG A 226 3.25 6.20 -10.94
CA ARG A 226 3.10 7.66 -10.95
C ARG A 226 2.16 8.15 -9.85
N GLU A 227 1.03 7.48 -9.67
CA GLU A 227 0.02 7.85 -8.67
C GLU A 227 0.57 7.77 -7.24
N MET A 228 1.53 6.88 -7.01
CA MET A 228 2.23 6.79 -5.72
C MET A 228 3.13 8.00 -5.46
N PHE A 229 3.66 8.62 -6.52
CA PHE A 229 4.60 9.74 -6.41
C PHE A 229 3.96 11.11 -6.64
N TYR A 230 2.86 11.17 -7.39
CA TYR A 230 2.23 12.43 -7.82
C TYR A 230 0.70 12.37 -7.73
N ARG A 231 0.17 12.45 -6.53
CA ARG A 231 -1.28 12.49 -6.34
C ARG A 231 -1.83 13.85 -6.75
N ASN A 232 -2.70 13.88 -7.77
CA ASN A 232 -3.24 15.11 -8.33
C ASN A 232 -2.15 16.18 -8.62
N GLY A 233 -0.99 15.73 -9.10
CA GLY A 233 0.16 16.60 -9.39
C GLY A 233 0.96 17.06 -8.17
N SER A 234 0.51 16.78 -6.96
CA SER A 234 1.26 17.05 -5.74
C SER A 234 2.36 16.01 -5.57
N SER A 235 3.60 16.48 -5.45
CA SER A 235 4.77 15.63 -5.38
C SER A 235 4.98 15.08 -3.98
N GLU A 236 5.11 13.78 -3.86
CA GLU A 236 5.48 13.11 -2.63
C GLU A 236 7.01 13.07 -2.44
N SER A 237 7.48 12.97 -1.21
CA SER A 237 8.90 12.93 -0.89
C SER A 237 9.63 11.75 -1.53
N ARG A 238 8.95 10.65 -1.75
CA ARG A 238 9.50 9.47 -2.45
C ARG A 238 9.87 9.75 -3.91
N ALA A 239 9.17 10.67 -4.57
CA ALA A 239 9.55 11.10 -5.91
C ALA A 239 10.95 11.69 -5.96
N MET A 240 11.39 12.34 -4.87
CA MET A 240 12.77 12.86 -4.76
C MET A 240 13.80 11.82 -4.33
N LEU A 241 13.35 10.75 -3.64
CA LEU A 241 14.24 9.75 -3.07
C LEU A 241 14.22 8.44 -3.86
N TYR A 242 13.47 8.40 -4.96
CA TYR A 242 13.20 7.21 -5.74
C TYR A 242 14.48 6.45 -6.10
N ASP A 243 15.40 7.11 -6.78
CA ASP A 243 16.68 6.54 -7.15
C ASP A 243 17.51 6.15 -5.91
N ALA A 244 17.67 7.07 -4.96
CA ALA A 244 18.44 6.79 -3.75
C ALA A 244 17.89 5.61 -2.94
N LEU A 245 16.56 5.42 -2.93
CA LEU A 245 15.92 4.30 -2.25
C LEU A 245 16.22 2.97 -2.97
N TYR A 246 16.03 2.94 -4.29
CA TYR A 246 16.16 1.69 -5.05
C TYR A 246 17.61 1.39 -5.42
N GLU A 247 18.46 2.39 -5.67
CA GLU A 247 19.91 2.19 -5.73
C GLU A 247 20.43 1.60 -4.41
N GLY A 248 19.88 2.05 -3.27
CA GLY A 248 20.17 1.48 -1.97
C GLY A 248 19.77 0.01 -1.87
N ALA A 249 18.64 -0.40 -2.47
CA ALA A 249 18.21 -1.80 -2.52
C ALA A 249 19.18 -2.65 -3.38
N THR A 250 19.61 -2.14 -4.52
CA THR A 250 20.57 -2.84 -5.40
C THR A 250 21.99 -2.86 -4.85
N ALA A 251 22.40 -1.82 -4.11
CA ALA A 251 23.71 -1.76 -3.47
C ALA A 251 23.92 -2.84 -2.39
N GLY A 252 22.84 -3.45 -1.88
CA GLY A 252 22.89 -4.61 -1.00
C GLY A 252 23.09 -5.94 -1.73
N ALA A 253 22.98 -5.97 -3.05
CA ALA A 253 23.12 -7.16 -3.85
C ALA A 253 24.52 -7.79 -3.75
N SER A 254 24.58 -9.11 -3.91
CA SER A 254 25.83 -9.88 -3.76
C SER A 254 26.82 -9.70 -4.91
N THR A 255 26.42 -9.04 -6.00
CA THR A 255 27.29 -8.73 -7.15
C THR A 255 27.68 -7.27 -7.14
N ASP A 256 28.98 -6.99 -7.26
CA ASP A 256 29.54 -5.64 -7.16
C ASP A 256 29.06 -4.68 -8.28
N ASP A 257 28.46 -5.23 -9.35
CA ASP A 257 28.09 -4.50 -10.56
C ASP A 257 26.57 -4.26 -10.69
N MET A 258 25.77 -4.74 -9.74
CA MET A 258 24.32 -4.54 -9.79
C MET A 258 23.94 -3.10 -9.41
N ARG A 259 23.14 -2.51 -10.27
CA ARG A 259 22.67 -1.13 -10.16
C ARG A 259 21.31 -0.96 -10.83
N MET A 260 20.70 0.18 -10.66
CA MET A 260 19.55 0.56 -11.45
C MET A 260 19.89 0.68 -12.93
N CYS A 261 18.95 0.40 -13.81
CA CYS A 261 19.09 0.65 -15.23
C CYS A 261 19.32 2.13 -15.51
N SER A 262 19.92 2.46 -16.66
CA SER A 262 20.37 3.83 -16.93
C SER A 262 19.24 4.84 -17.03
N ASP A 263 18.07 4.41 -17.46
CA ASP A 263 16.85 5.23 -17.49
C ASP A 263 16.31 5.54 -16.08
N ASP A 264 16.38 4.60 -15.16
CA ASP A 264 16.00 4.81 -13.77
C ASP A 264 17.09 5.56 -12.97
N ALA A 265 18.36 5.31 -13.25
CA ALA A 265 19.48 5.97 -12.58
C ALA A 265 19.58 7.47 -12.84
N LEU A 266 19.02 7.93 -13.96
CA LEU A 266 18.89 9.35 -14.30
C LEU A 266 17.62 9.97 -13.72
N GLY A 267 16.80 9.16 -13.08
CA GLY A 267 15.55 9.56 -12.46
C GLY A 267 15.70 10.64 -11.40
N PRO A 268 14.71 10.85 -10.57
CA PRO A 268 14.68 11.92 -9.56
C PRO A 268 15.79 11.88 -8.51
N ALA A 269 16.88 11.22 -8.82
CA ALA A 269 18.06 10.97 -8.01
C ALA A 269 18.76 12.19 -7.46
N SER A 270 18.51 13.35 -8.03
CA SER A 270 19.06 14.55 -7.45
C SER A 270 17.96 15.32 -6.72
N PRO A 271 17.88 15.20 -5.40
CA PRO A 271 16.93 15.98 -4.61
C PRO A 271 17.12 17.48 -4.76
N TRP A 272 18.19 17.88 -5.44
CA TRP A 272 18.62 19.27 -5.60
C TRP A 272 18.40 19.81 -7.00
N THR A 273 18.00 18.97 -7.95
CA THR A 273 17.74 19.41 -9.30
C THR A 273 16.32 19.03 -9.71
N THR A 274 15.47 20.01 -9.80
CA THR A 274 14.23 19.97 -10.59
C THR A 274 14.43 19.42 -12.02
N TYR A 275 15.63 19.14 -12.41
CA TYR A 275 16.01 18.58 -13.69
C TYR A 275 15.70 17.09 -13.84
N ALA A 276 15.95 16.30 -12.83
CA ALA A 276 15.67 14.88 -12.89
C ALA A 276 14.16 14.63 -12.98
N LEU A 277 13.37 15.35 -12.20
CA LEU A 277 11.91 15.36 -12.32
C LEU A 277 11.44 15.83 -13.70
N ALA A 278 12.21 16.70 -14.38
CA ALA A 278 11.88 17.19 -15.71
C ALA A 278 12.27 16.21 -16.84
N GLU A 279 13.26 15.36 -16.64
CA GLU A 279 13.74 14.43 -17.66
C GLU A 279 12.75 13.29 -17.91
N TYR A 280 12.13 12.79 -16.84
CA TYR A 280 11.02 11.81 -16.94
C TYR A 280 9.65 12.47 -17.07
N GLY A 281 9.59 13.77 -17.37
CA GLY A 281 8.34 14.51 -17.40
C GLY A 281 7.78 14.84 -16.02
N GLY A 282 8.48 14.43 -14.95
CA GLY A 282 8.09 14.74 -13.58
C GLY A 282 6.67 14.31 -13.28
N ASP A 283 5.83 15.27 -12.93
CA ASP A 283 4.43 15.09 -12.61
C ASP A 283 3.52 14.82 -13.81
N GLN A 284 4.00 15.01 -15.05
CA GLN A 284 3.19 14.83 -16.26
C GLN A 284 3.29 13.41 -16.81
N TRP A 285 2.17 12.95 -17.40
CA TRP A 285 2.13 11.65 -18.07
C TRP A 285 3.04 11.61 -19.29
N ASN A 286 3.79 10.53 -19.42
CA ASN A 286 4.68 10.24 -20.54
C ASN A 286 4.87 8.73 -20.70
N ASP A 287 5.68 8.31 -21.69
CA ASP A 287 5.91 6.89 -21.99
C ASP A 287 6.51 6.12 -20.80
N TYR A 288 7.33 6.78 -19.97
CA TYR A 288 7.90 6.18 -18.76
C TYR A 288 6.82 5.79 -17.75
N TRP A 289 5.85 6.68 -17.49
CA TRP A 289 4.74 6.40 -16.58
C TRP A 289 3.71 5.47 -17.17
N GLU A 290 3.49 5.52 -18.51
CA GLU A 290 2.57 4.62 -19.20
C GLU A 290 3.02 3.17 -19.08
N GLU A 291 4.31 2.90 -19.25
CA GLU A 291 4.90 1.56 -19.08
C GLU A 291 4.73 1.02 -17.65
N ARG A 292 4.67 1.92 -16.65
CA ARG A 292 4.57 1.60 -15.22
C ARG A 292 3.15 1.74 -14.65
N TYR A 293 2.14 1.75 -15.53
CA TYR A 293 0.73 1.78 -15.17
C TYR A 293 0.03 0.49 -15.63
N HIS A 294 -0.12 -0.44 -14.71
CA HIS A 294 -0.48 -1.82 -15.04
C HIS A 294 -1.98 -2.07 -15.18
N LEU A 295 -2.84 -1.13 -14.74
CA LEU A 295 -4.28 -1.38 -14.60
C LEU A 295 -4.95 -1.82 -15.89
N GLN A 296 -4.73 -1.09 -17.00
CA GLN A 296 -5.42 -1.41 -18.26
C GLN A 296 -5.02 -2.78 -18.79
N ASP A 297 -3.72 -3.11 -18.74
CA ASP A 297 -3.24 -4.41 -19.19
C ASP A 297 -3.72 -5.55 -18.28
N VAL A 298 -3.83 -5.31 -16.98
CA VAL A 298 -4.46 -6.28 -16.04
C VAL A 298 -5.93 -6.50 -16.39
N LEU A 299 -6.68 -5.44 -16.65
CA LEU A 299 -8.09 -5.55 -17.04
C LEU A 299 -8.27 -6.31 -18.38
N ASP A 300 -7.36 -6.15 -19.32
CA ASP A 300 -7.44 -6.73 -20.64
C ASP A 300 -6.93 -8.19 -20.68
N ASN A 301 -5.93 -8.54 -19.87
CA ASN A 301 -5.19 -9.79 -20.02
C ASN A 301 -5.38 -10.78 -18.85
N TYR A 302 -5.65 -10.29 -17.62
CA TYR A 302 -5.73 -11.18 -16.46
C TYR A 302 -7.12 -11.79 -16.30
N ASN A 303 -7.14 -13.09 -16.04
CA ASN A 303 -8.38 -13.85 -15.80
C ASN A 303 -8.31 -14.75 -14.56
N GLY A 304 -7.29 -14.54 -13.72
CA GLY A 304 -7.17 -15.19 -12.42
C GLY A 304 -7.97 -14.48 -11.34
N SER A 305 -7.82 -14.91 -10.11
CA SER A 305 -8.46 -14.26 -8.95
C SER A 305 -7.55 -13.25 -8.28
N VAL A 306 -8.16 -12.24 -7.64
CA VAL A 306 -7.46 -11.15 -6.97
C VAL A 306 -7.97 -11.01 -5.55
N TYR A 307 -7.08 -10.97 -4.57
CA TYR A 307 -7.42 -10.66 -3.19
C TYR A 307 -6.69 -9.39 -2.74
N ILE A 308 -7.35 -8.25 -2.86
CA ILE A 308 -6.79 -6.94 -2.49
C ILE A 308 -6.84 -6.78 -0.97
N VAL A 309 -5.69 -6.46 -0.36
CA VAL A 309 -5.56 -6.21 1.07
C VAL A 309 -4.97 -4.82 1.28
N TRP A 310 -5.65 -3.97 2.06
CA TRP A 310 -5.18 -2.60 2.28
C TRP A 310 -5.57 -2.04 3.64
N GLY A 311 -4.66 -1.26 4.25
CA GLY A 311 -4.98 -0.45 5.43
C GLY A 311 -5.54 0.92 5.02
N MET A 312 -6.66 1.33 5.59
CA MET A 312 -7.24 2.66 5.33
C MET A 312 -6.37 3.80 5.87
N GLN A 313 -5.48 3.49 6.81
CA GLN A 313 -4.51 4.42 7.40
C GLN A 313 -3.10 4.22 6.85
N ASP A 314 -2.97 3.54 5.73
CA ASP A 314 -1.72 3.39 5.01
C ASP A 314 -1.42 4.68 4.24
N TRP A 315 -0.67 5.57 4.91
CA TRP A 315 -0.23 6.83 4.30
C TRP A 315 1.19 6.73 3.74
N ASN A 316 1.75 5.51 3.75
CA ASN A 316 2.96 5.19 2.99
C ASN A 316 2.62 4.87 1.52
N VAL A 317 1.66 3.96 1.29
CA VAL A 317 1.05 3.74 -0.03
C VAL A 317 -0.44 4.01 0.12
N ASP A 318 -0.86 5.19 -0.25
CA ASP A 318 -2.21 5.69 0.00
C ASP A 318 -3.29 4.69 -0.45
N PRO A 319 -4.32 4.41 0.38
CA PRO A 319 -5.40 3.48 0.04
C PRO A 319 -6.29 3.99 -1.10
N TYR A 320 -6.06 5.22 -1.57
CA TYR A 320 -6.73 5.80 -2.73
C TYR A 320 -6.67 4.90 -3.97
N HIS A 321 -5.61 4.09 -4.11
CA HIS A 321 -5.45 3.15 -5.23
C HIS A 321 -6.28 1.88 -5.09
N ALA A 322 -6.63 1.48 -3.87
CA ALA A 322 -7.30 0.21 -3.63
C ALA A 322 -8.73 0.19 -4.15
N PHE A 323 -9.47 1.25 -3.84
CA PHE A 323 -10.90 1.31 -4.09
C PHE A 323 -11.26 1.34 -5.59
N PRO A 324 -10.72 2.24 -6.42
CA PRO A 324 -11.04 2.24 -7.84
C PRO A 324 -10.65 0.94 -8.53
N THR A 325 -9.49 0.38 -8.17
CA THR A 325 -8.99 -0.88 -8.71
C THR A 325 -9.94 -2.04 -8.40
N TYR A 326 -10.40 -2.16 -7.16
CA TYR A 326 -11.37 -3.19 -6.76
C TYR A 326 -12.63 -3.15 -7.63
N GLN A 327 -13.22 -1.96 -7.78
CA GLN A 327 -14.44 -1.78 -8.57
C GLN A 327 -14.21 -2.12 -10.05
N MET A 328 -13.14 -1.61 -10.65
CA MET A 328 -12.84 -1.83 -12.07
C MET A 328 -12.64 -3.32 -12.39
N LEU A 329 -11.93 -4.05 -11.53
CA LEU A 329 -11.74 -5.49 -11.69
C LEU A 329 -13.05 -6.28 -11.55
N ARG A 330 -13.90 -5.89 -10.61
CA ARG A 330 -15.25 -6.47 -10.44
C ARG A 330 -16.13 -6.22 -11.66
N ASP A 331 -16.13 -5.01 -12.18
CA ASP A 331 -16.93 -4.62 -13.36
C ASP A 331 -16.49 -5.39 -14.62
N GLN A 332 -15.23 -5.79 -14.70
CA GLN A 332 -14.72 -6.70 -15.74
C GLN A 332 -15.09 -8.17 -15.50
N GLY A 333 -15.67 -8.49 -14.37
CA GLY A 333 -16.13 -9.83 -14.04
C GLY A 333 -15.07 -10.77 -13.46
N LEU A 334 -13.95 -10.22 -12.96
CA LEU A 334 -12.96 -11.00 -12.22
C LEU A 334 -13.49 -11.40 -10.84
N ASN A 335 -13.00 -12.54 -10.33
CA ASN A 335 -13.21 -12.91 -8.94
C ASN A 335 -12.27 -12.06 -8.06
N VAL A 336 -12.81 -11.01 -7.48
CA VAL A 336 -12.06 -10.07 -6.64
C VAL A 336 -12.63 -10.06 -5.24
N LYS A 337 -11.78 -10.35 -4.25
CA LYS A 337 -12.05 -10.16 -2.83
C LYS A 337 -11.28 -8.94 -2.34
N GLY A 338 -11.86 -8.20 -1.42
CA GLY A 338 -11.20 -7.08 -0.76
C GLY A 338 -11.21 -7.22 0.76
N ILE A 339 -10.15 -6.76 1.41
CA ILE A 339 -10.14 -6.52 2.85
C ILE A 339 -9.48 -5.17 3.11
N MET A 340 -10.20 -4.27 3.74
CA MET A 340 -9.76 -2.91 4.05
C MET A 340 -10.05 -2.62 5.52
N GLY A 341 -9.01 -2.32 6.29
CA GLY A 341 -9.17 -2.14 7.72
C GLY A 341 -8.39 -0.96 8.29
N GLN A 342 -8.53 -0.76 9.59
CA GLN A 342 -7.98 0.39 10.31
C GLN A 342 -6.53 0.15 10.75
N TRP A 343 -5.66 -0.15 9.77
CA TRP A 343 -4.21 -0.27 9.99
C TRP A 343 -3.44 0.56 8.96
N GLY A 344 -2.17 0.80 9.24
CA GLY A 344 -1.25 1.49 8.35
C GLY A 344 -0.62 0.56 7.31
N HIS A 345 0.66 0.80 6.98
CA HIS A 345 1.41 0.00 6.01
C HIS A 345 1.81 -1.37 6.59
N ASN A 346 0.81 -2.19 6.92
CA ASN A 346 1.00 -3.43 7.65
C ASN A 346 0.10 -4.57 7.12
N TYR A 347 0.19 -5.73 7.75
CA TYR A 347 -0.65 -6.89 7.44
C TYR A 347 -1.92 -6.88 8.31
N PRO A 348 -3.03 -7.47 7.83
CA PRO A 348 -4.29 -7.47 8.58
C PRO A 348 -4.23 -8.18 9.93
N ASP A 349 -3.32 -9.15 10.05
CA ASP A 349 -3.15 -10.00 11.23
C ASP A 349 -2.07 -9.48 12.19
N GLN A 350 -1.41 -8.37 11.87
CA GLN A 350 -0.44 -7.76 12.78
C GLN A 350 -1.10 -6.67 13.62
N PRO A 351 -0.96 -6.72 14.96
CA PRO A 351 -1.50 -5.68 15.82
C PRO A 351 -0.86 -4.32 15.53
N ASN A 352 -1.68 -3.31 15.33
CA ASN A 352 -1.25 -1.97 14.95
C ASN A 352 -1.01 -1.09 16.20
N VAL A 353 -0.20 -1.55 17.14
CA VAL A 353 -0.04 -0.89 18.43
C VAL A 353 0.81 0.38 18.34
N HIS A 354 1.67 0.49 17.33
CA HIS A 354 2.64 1.58 17.23
C HIS A 354 2.46 2.49 16.01
N GLU A 355 1.74 2.05 15.00
CA GLU A 355 1.49 2.87 13.83
C GLU A 355 0.27 3.74 14.06
N ASN A 356 0.46 5.04 13.92
CA ASN A 356 -0.61 6.04 13.97
C ASN A 356 -1.48 6.03 15.23
N MET A 357 -0.85 5.88 16.39
CA MET A 357 -1.52 6.15 17.68
C MET A 357 -2.19 7.54 17.70
N SER A 358 -1.73 8.46 16.85
CA SER A 358 -2.37 9.76 16.63
C SER A 358 -3.73 9.66 15.92
N THR A 359 -4.04 8.53 15.28
CA THR A 359 -5.35 8.27 14.68
C THR A 359 -6.37 7.66 15.65
N GLY A 360 -5.99 7.43 16.90
CA GLY A 360 -6.80 7.19 18.10
C GLY A 360 -7.76 6.03 18.04
N TYR A 361 -8.65 5.99 17.07
CA TYR A 361 -9.65 4.94 16.94
C TYR A 361 -9.02 3.56 16.69
N GLY A 362 -7.94 3.48 15.92
CA GLY A 362 -7.20 2.25 15.75
C GLY A 362 -6.70 1.67 17.07
N ALA A 363 -6.19 2.52 17.97
CA ALA A 363 -5.76 2.12 19.29
C ALA A 363 -6.93 1.74 20.20
N GLU A 364 -8.05 2.45 20.14
CA GLU A 364 -9.24 2.14 20.93
C GLU A 364 -9.94 0.86 20.45
N ALA A 365 -9.95 0.62 19.16
CA ALA A 365 -10.56 -0.56 18.55
C ALA A 365 -9.70 -1.83 18.71
N PHE A 366 -8.43 -1.70 19.10
CA PHE A 366 -7.56 -2.85 19.33
C PHE A 366 -8.07 -3.71 20.51
N PRO A 367 -8.18 -5.06 20.41
CA PRO A 367 -7.66 -5.92 19.35
C PRO A 367 -8.57 -6.12 18.13
N LYS A 368 -9.76 -5.57 18.10
CA LYS A 368 -10.74 -5.78 17.03
C LYS A 368 -10.19 -5.43 15.64
N VAL A 369 -9.22 -4.50 15.57
CA VAL A 369 -8.56 -4.13 14.32
C VAL A 369 -7.70 -5.24 13.72
N THR A 370 -7.40 -6.30 14.46
CA THR A 370 -6.48 -7.34 14.01
C THR A 370 -7.26 -8.56 13.52
N ARG A 371 -6.95 -9.03 12.31
CA ARG A 371 -7.55 -10.21 11.68
C ARG A 371 -6.80 -11.48 12.06
N MET A 372 -7.09 -12.00 13.24
CA MET A 372 -6.48 -13.23 13.77
C MET A 372 -6.78 -14.48 12.94
N ASP A 373 -7.83 -14.44 12.14
CA ASP A 373 -8.29 -15.50 11.23
C ASP A 373 -7.72 -15.39 9.81
N TRP A 374 -6.91 -14.39 9.52
CA TRP A 374 -6.46 -14.12 8.15
C TRP A 374 -5.67 -15.28 7.53
N SER A 375 -4.91 -16.03 8.33
CA SER A 375 -4.25 -17.25 7.87
C SER A 375 -5.24 -18.30 7.36
N ILE A 376 -6.38 -18.45 8.05
CA ILE A 376 -7.44 -19.40 7.66
C ILE A 376 -8.08 -18.95 6.35
N GLU A 377 -8.35 -17.66 6.23
CA GLU A 377 -8.97 -17.09 5.04
C GLU A 377 -8.07 -17.24 3.82
N LEU A 378 -6.77 -16.91 3.94
CA LEU A 378 -5.79 -17.12 2.89
C LEU A 378 -5.58 -18.62 2.57
N TYR A 379 -5.62 -19.48 3.58
CA TYR A 379 -5.50 -20.92 3.37
C TYR A 379 -6.67 -21.46 2.53
N ASN A 380 -7.89 -21.03 2.80
CA ASN A 380 -9.06 -21.37 2.01
C ASN A 380 -8.97 -20.82 0.59
N TRP A 381 -8.51 -19.57 0.44
CA TRP A 381 -8.25 -18.93 -0.85
C TRP A 381 -7.26 -19.73 -1.71
N PHE A 382 -6.09 -20.03 -1.18
CA PHE A 382 -5.07 -20.78 -1.91
C PHE A 382 -5.46 -22.24 -2.14
N ASN A 383 -6.17 -22.89 -1.22
CA ASN A 383 -6.69 -24.23 -1.44
C ASN A 383 -7.62 -24.28 -2.63
N TYR A 384 -8.51 -23.31 -2.76
CA TYR A 384 -9.44 -23.28 -3.89
C TYR A 384 -8.72 -22.99 -5.21
N TYR A 385 -7.99 -21.87 -5.28
CA TYR A 385 -7.40 -21.43 -6.55
C TYR A 385 -6.15 -22.20 -6.98
N LEU A 386 -5.37 -22.74 -6.05
CA LEU A 386 -4.13 -23.44 -6.37
C LEU A 386 -4.24 -24.96 -6.32
N LYS A 387 -5.14 -25.50 -5.51
CA LYS A 387 -5.32 -26.96 -5.36
C LYS A 387 -6.69 -27.46 -5.86
N GLY A 388 -7.68 -26.59 -6.08
CA GLY A 388 -9.04 -26.96 -6.40
C GLY A 388 -9.76 -27.68 -5.26
N ILE A 389 -9.46 -27.31 -4.00
CA ILE A 389 -9.99 -27.93 -2.79
C ILE A 389 -10.82 -26.91 -2.00
N GLY A 390 -11.93 -27.35 -1.46
CA GLY A 390 -12.82 -26.52 -0.63
C GLY A 390 -13.89 -25.79 -1.45
N PRO A 391 -14.74 -25.00 -0.78
CA PRO A 391 -15.72 -24.16 -1.43
C PRO A 391 -15.05 -22.97 -2.14
N GLU A 392 -15.72 -22.43 -3.12
CA GLU A 392 -15.31 -21.17 -3.74
C GLU A 392 -15.35 -20.05 -2.69
N PRO A 393 -14.25 -19.30 -2.53
CA PRO A 393 -14.24 -18.16 -1.64
C PRO A 393 -15.22 -17.08 -2.12
N ASP A 394 -15.77 -16.33 -1.18
CA ASP A 394 -16.60 -15.18 -1.54
C ASP A 394 -15.75 -14.12 -2.28
N SER A 395 -16.42 -13.30 -3.06
CA SER A 395 -15.84 -12.19 -3.82
C SER A 395 -16.32 -10.83 -3.27
N GLN A 396 -16.61 -10.78 -1.98
CA GLN A 396 -17.09 -9.60 -1.28
C GLN A 396 -15.92 -8.77 -0.75
N VAL A 397 -16.23 -7.58 -0.28
CA VAL A 397 -15.26 -6.74 0.41
C VAL A 397 -15.57 -6.70 1.91
N GLN A 398 -14.56 -6.94 2.71
CA GLN A 398 -14.63 -6.85 4.17
C GLN A 398 -14.05 -5.49 4.59
N ILE A 399 -14.85 -4.70 5.26
CA ILE A 399 -14.52 -3.33 5.64
C ILE A 399 -14.57 -3.19 7.15
N GLN A 400 -13.57 -2.54 7.73
CA GLN A 400 -13.55 -2.22 9.14
C GLN A 400 -13.83 -0.74 9.38
N ARG A 401 -14.75 -0.46 10.28
CA ARG A 401 -14.97 0.88 10.84
C ARG A 401 -13.86 1.26 11.83
N ASN A 402 -13.72 2.56 12.06
CA ASN A 402 -12.77 3.10 13.03
C ASN A 402 -13.05 2.70 14.51
N ASP A 403 -14.24 2.19 14.83
CA ASP A 403 -14.59 1.63 16.13
C ASP A 403 -14.28 0.12 16.25
N GLY A 404 -13.71 -0.47 15.18
CA GLY A 404 -13.30 -1.86 15.12
C GLY A 404 -14.35 -2.84 14.62
N GLU A 405 -15.56 -2.39 14.35
CA GLU A 405 -16.62 -3.24 13.80
C GLU A 405 -16.35 -3.57 12.34
N TRP A 406 -16.67 -4.82 11.94
CA TRP A 406 -16.47 -5.32 10.59
C TRP A 406 -17.80 -5.47 9.83
N HIS A 407 -17.77 -5.14 8.55
CA HIS A 407 -18.88 -5.34 7.63
C HIS A 407 -18.42 -6.16 6.43
N VAL A 408 -19.36 -6.87 5.82
CA VAL A 408 -19.15 -7.57 4.55
C VAL A 408 -20.13 -6.98 3.54
N GLU A 409 -19.61 -6.45 2.45
CA GLU A 409 -20.40 -5.81 1.40
C GLU A 409 -20.10 -6.44 0.04
N GLU A 410 -21.10 -6.46 -0.86
CA GLU A 410 -20.90 -6.94 -2.22
C GLU A 410 -19.92 -6.05 -2.99
N THR A 411 -20.00 -4.75 -2.75
CA THR A 411 -19.12 -3.73 -3.31
C THR A 411 -18.87 -2.65 -2.25
N TRP A 412 -17.74 -2.01 -2.28
CA TRP A 412 -17.49 -0.87 -1.41
C TRP A 412 -16.90 0.32 -2.18
N PRO A 413 -17.41 1.54 -1.98
CA PRO A 413 -18.63 1.84 -1.23
C PRO A 413 -19.83 1.10 -1.81
N SER A 414 -20.83 0.82 -0.95
CA SER A 414 -22.00 0.06 -1.39
C SER A 414 -22.70 0.73 -2.58
N SER A 415 -22.85 0.00 -3.68
CA SER A 415 -23.58 0.50 -4.86
C SER A 415 -25.10 0.47 -4.69
N ASP A 416 -25.58 -0.25 -3.68
CA ASP A 416 -27.01 -0.42 -3.41
C ASP A 416 -27.60 0.74 -2.60
N VAL A 417 -26.72 1.52 -1.97
CA VAL A 417 -27.07 2.78 -1.34
C VAL A 417 -26.66 3.88 -2.29
N GLU A 418 -27.62 4.63 -2.80
CA GLU A 418 -27.34 5.87 -3.55
C GLU A 418 -26.62 6.79 -2.55
N LEU A 419 -25.29 6.79 -2.60
CA LEU A 419 -24.46 7.60 -1.72
C LEU A 419 -24.69 9.07 -2.06
N GLU A 420 -25.69 9.67 -1.43
CA GLU A 420 -25.83 11.11 -1.47
C GLU A 420 -24.64 11.73 -0.74
N LEU A 421 -23.91 12.58 -1.45
CA LEU A 421 -22.91 13.43 -0.83
C LEU A 421 -23.65 14.53 -0.04
N HIS A 422 -23.49 14.50 1.28
CA HIS A 422 -24.05 15.50 2.17
C HIS A 422 -23.06 16.65 2.35
N ASP A 423 -23.45 17.81 1.88
CA ASP A 423 -22.68 19.05 2.06
C ASP A 423 -22.63 19.45 3.53
N VAL A 424 -21.44 19.74 4.03
CA VAL A 424 -21.21 20.20 5.40
C VAL A 424 -20.82 21.67 5.39
N SER A 425 -21.57 22.47 6.13
CA SER A 425 -21.22 23.87 6.35
C SER A 425 -20.04 23.98 7.31
N MET A 426 -19.01 24.71 6.88
CA MET A 426 -17.77 24.87 7.62
C MET A 426 -17.48 26.35 7.85
N TRP A 427 -16.97 26.67 9.03
CA TRP A 427 -16.72 28.03 9.49
C TRP A 427 -15.25 28.21 9.87
N GLY A 428 -14.68 29.35 9.50
CA GLY A 428 -13.31 29.73 9.85
C GLY A 428 -12.85 30.98 9.08
N ASP A 429 -11.68 31.46 9.44
CA ASP A 429 -11.10 32.63 8.78
C ASP A 429 -10.53 32.23 7.41
N MET A 430 -11.12 32.74 6.35
CA MET A 430 -10.60 32.59 5.00
C MET A 430 -9.34 33.42 4.80
N GLY A 431 -8.41 32.90 4.01
CA GLY A 431 -7.15 33.59 3.80
C GLY A 431 -6.23 32.91 2.81
N THR A 432 -4.97 33.20 2.94
CA THR A 432 -3.92 32.61 2.11
C THR A 432 -3.29 31.42 2.83
N VAL A 433 -3.24 30.30 2.12
CA VAL A 433 -2.47 29.10 2.47
C VAL A 433 -1.12 29.18 1.80
N SER A 434 -0.05 29.08 2.56
CA SER A 434 1.33 29.15 2.07
C SER A 434 2.25 28.35 2.99
N SER A 435 3.55 28.30 2.69
CA SER A 435 4.55 27.66 3.57
C SER A 435 4.62 28.25 4.99
N SER A 436 3.95 29.36 5.26
CA SER A 436 3.96 30.04 6.57
C SER A 436 2.57 30.27 7.15
N SER A 437 1.51 29.83 6.47
CA SER A 437 0.13 30.06 6.90
C SER A 437 -0.77 28.89 6.51
N SER A 438 -1.64 28.51 7.41
CA SER A 438 -2.69 27.50 7.25
C SER A 438 -4.06 28.08 7.58
N ILE A 439 -5.11 27.34 7.24
CA ILE A 439 -6.50 27.66 7.55
C ILE A 439 -7.11 26.46 8.25
N ILE A 440 -7.92 26.72 9.28
CA ILE A 440 -8.75 25.71 9.91
C ILE A 440 -10.21 26.12 9.72
N LEU A 441 -10.99 25.19 9.18
CA LEU A 441 -12.44 25.30 9.09
C LEU A 441 -13.06 24.24 9.99
N SER A 442 -14.11 24.59 10.71
CA SER A 442 -14.81 23.69 11.63
C SER A 442 -16.31 23.65 11.32
N SER A 443 -16.92 22.48 11.47
CA SER A 443 -18.38 22.36 11.44
C SER A 443 -19.00 22.82 12.75
N GLU A 444 -20.33 23.02 12.75
CA GLU A 444 -21.10 22.99 14.00
C GLU A 444 -21.04 21.58 14.62
N PRO A 445 -21.29 21.45 15.93
CA PRO A 445 -21.45 20.15 16.55
C PRO A 445 -22.50 19.30 15.83
N LEU A 446 -22.18 18.03 15.57
CA LEU A 446 -23.09 17.12 14.91
C LEU A 446 -24.36 16.90 15.74
N GLU A 447 -25.53 17.00 15.09
CA GLU A 447 -26.84 16.80 15.74
C GLU A 447 -27.12 15.32 16.06
N SER A 448 -26.43 14.40 15.38
CA SER A 448 -26.46 12.94 15.59
C SER A 448 -25.14 12.33 15.18
N GLU A 449 -24.89 11.11 15.63
CA GLU A 449 -23.79 10.29 15.09
C GLU A 449 -23.92 10.18 13.57
N ILE A 450 -22.80 10.28 12.87
CA ILE A 450 -22.73 10.07 11.43
C ILE A 450 -21.76 8.94 11.08
N HIS A 451 -22.07 8.22 10.01
CA HIS A 451 -21.21 7.19 9.45
C HIS A 451 -20.79 7.61 8.03
N ILE A 452 -19.50 7.89 7.85
CA ILE A 452 -18.89 8.22 6.57
C ILE A 452 -18.34 6.92 5.98
N SER A 453 -18.77 6.56 4.77
CA SER A 453 -18.27 5.36 4.09
C SER A 453 -17.99 5.67 2.62
N GLY A 454 -16.73 5.69 2.23
CA GLY A 454 -16.31 5.99 0.86
C GLY A 454 -15.32 7.15 0.77
N LEU A 455 -15.45 7.98 -0.25
CA LEU A 455 -14.53 9.07 -0.60
C LEU A 455 -15.17 10.44 -0.31
N PRO A 456 -14.90 11.06 0.84
CA PRO A 456 -15.29 12.47 1.04
C PRO A 456 -14.63 13.38 0.01
N THR A 457 -15.26 14.49 -0.29
CA THR A 457 -14.74 15.47 -1.26
C THR A 457 -14.56 16.83 -0.61
N PHE A 458 -13.42 17.45 -0.89
CA PHE A 458 -13.20 18.86 -0.64
C PHE A 458 -13.36 19.65 -1.94
N HIS A 459 -14.05 20.80 -1.88
CA HIS A 459 -14.11 21.74 -2.99
C HIS A 459 -14.03 23.17 -2.49
N ALA A 460 -13.33 23.99 -3.22
CA ALA A 460 -13.18 25.41 -2.92
C ALA A 460 -12.92 26.23 -4.18
N GLN A 461 -13.36 27.48 -4.13
CA GLN A 461 -12.85 28.48 -5.03
C GLN A 461 -11.55 29.05 -4.49
N VAL A 462 -10.52 29.06 -5.32
CA VAL A 462 -9.19 29.50 -4.94
C VAL A 462 -8.67 30.52 -5.93
N ARG A 463 -7.79 31.38 -5.47
CA ARG A 463 -7.08 32.34 -6.31
C ARG A 463 -5.59 32.10 -6.19
N ALA A 464 -4.92 31.82 -7.32
CA ALA A 464 -3.48 31.85 -7.37
C ALA A 464 -2.98 33.25 -7.00
N ASN A 465 -1.90 33.32 -6.23
CA ASN A 465 -1.29 34.61 -5.89
C ASN A 465 -0.28 35.03 -6.98
N SER A 466 0.91 35.47 -6.62
CA SER A 466 1.91 35.98 -7.58
C SER A 466 2.71 34.86 -8.28
N CYS A 467 2.18 33.65 -8.36
CA CYS A 467 2.84 32.48 -8.92
C CYS A 467 1.94 31.73 -9.90
N ASN A 468 2.53 30.94 -10.80
CA ASN A 468 1.83 30.18 -11.85
C ASN A 468 1.42 28.77 -11.39
N GLY A 469 1.14 28.58 -10.13
CA GLY A 469 0.77 27.31 -9.51
C GLY A 469 0.40 27.52 -8.06
N GLY A 470 0.54 26.47 -7.28
CA GLY A 470 0.27 26.38 -5.85
C GLY A 470 -0.41 25.06 -5.55
N GLN A 471 -0.42 24.67 -4.31
CA GLN A 471 -0.90 23.39 -3.85
C GLN A 471 -1.78 23.58 -2.62
N LEU A 472 -2.74 22.71 -2.45
CA LEU A 472 -3.46 22.52 -1.18
C LEU A 472 -3.29 21.10 -0.71
N PHE A 473 -3.01 20.96 0.57
CA PHE A 473 -3.08 19.72 1.33
C PHE A 473 -4.15 19.91 2.42
N VAL A 474 -5.14 19.06 2.44
CA VAL A 474 -6.30 19.16 3.33
C VAL A 474 -6.38 17.92 4.20
N THR A 475 -6.35 18.11 5.51
CA THR A 475 -6.58 17.04 6.49
C THR A 475 -8.00 17.15 7.03
N ILE A 476 -8.74 16.04 7.04
CA ILE A 476 -10.01 15.91 7.74
C ILE A 476 -9.78 15.20 9.08
N SER A 477 -10.39 15.73 10.15
CA SER A 477 -10.29 15.16 11.50
C SER A 477 -11.59 15.33 12.28
N ASP A 478 -11.76 14.48 13.28
CA ASP A 478 -12.68 14.73 14.38
C ASP A 478 -12.05 15.81 15.28
N GLY A 479 -12.58 17.02 15.20
CA GLY A 479 -12.03 18.15 15.92
C GLY A 479 -12.24 18.11 17.44
N THR A 480 -13.14 17.25 17.93
CA THR A 480 -13.39 17.06 19.37
C THR A 480 -12.40 16.11 19.99
N SER A 481 -12.13 14.96 19.37
CA SER A 481 -11.15 13.99 19.83
C SER A 481 -9.72 14.31 19.35
N GLY A 482 -9.56 15.11 18.30
CA GLY A 482 -8.29 15.38 17.64
C GLY A 482 -7.87 14.27 16.69
N LEU A 483 -8.76 13.34 16.39
CA LEU A 483 -8.48 12.17 15.59
C LEU A 483 -8.44 12.51 14.11
N ARG A 484 -7.36 12.17 13.48
CA ARG A 484 -7.19 12.35 12.04
C ARG A 484 -7.84 11.20 11.27
N LEU A 485 -8.67 11.54 10.30
CA LEU A 485 -9.45 10.58 9.53
C LEU A 485 -8.84 10.31 8.15
N GLY A 486 -8.25 11.32 7.52
CA GLY A 486 -7.66 11.20 6.21
C GLY A 486 -7.14 12.54 5.66
N HIS A 487 -6.63 12.49 4.44
CA HIS A 487 -6.13 13.68 3.74
C HIS A 487 -6.47 13.67 2.26
N ALA A 488 -6.40 14.85 1.66
CA ALA A 488 -6.47 15.06 0.22
C ALA A 488 -5.41 16.08 -0.20
N THR A 489 -4.90 15.97 -1.43
CA THR A 489 -3.93 16.93 -1.96
C THR A 489 -4.13 17.17 -3.45
N MET A 490 -3.81 18.38 -3.90
CA MET A 490 -3.85 18.73 -5.31
C MET A 490 -2.97 19.95 -5.61
N ASP A 491 -2.16 19.84 -6.65
CA ASP A 491 -1.55 21.00 -7.31
C ASP A 491 -2.60 21.67 -8.22
N LEU A 492 -2.71 22.98 -8.14
CA LEU A 492 -3.68 23.79 -8.90
C LEU A 492 -3.58 23.60 -10.43
N ARG A 493 -2.43 23.16 -10.91
CA ARG A 493 -2.24 22.82 -12.31
C ARG A 493 -3.08 21.62 -12.75
N TYR A 494 -3.44 20.74 -11.81
CA TYR A 494 -4.22 19.50 -12.05
C TYR A 494 -5.69 19.61 -11.63
N ARG A 495 -6.20 20.83 -11.43
CA ARG A 495 -7.58 21.14 -10.98
C ARG A 495 -8.69 20.53 -11.85
N ASP A 496 -8.41 20.25 -13.11
CA ASP A 496 -9.36 19.64 -14.05
C ASP A 496 -9.31 18.10 -14.02
N GLY A 497 -8.50 17.53 -13.14
CA GLY A 497 -8.23 16.08 -13.06
C GLY A 497 -7.26 15.60 -14.15
N GLY A 498 -6.99 14.28 -14.15
CA GLY A 498 -6.13 13.63 -15.12
C GLY A 498 -4.64 13.92 -14.91
N TYR A 499 -3.86 13.74 -15.99
CA TYR A 499 -2.40 13.71 -15.95
C TYR A 499 -1.72 14.89 -16.68
N GLU A 500 -2.51 15.85 -17.14
CA GLU A 500 -2.01 17.03 -17.84
C GLU A 500 -2.03 18.28 -16.97
N ALA A 501 -0.88 18.87 -16.77
CA ALA A 501 -0.77 20.16 -16.11
C ALA A 501 -1.40 21.27 -16.95
N LYS A 502 -2.34 22.02 -16.39
CA LYS A 502 -2.98 23.18 -17.01
C LYS A 502 -2.33 24.47 -16.54
N SER A 503 -2.30 25.44 -17.44
CA SER A 503 -1.74 26.77 -17.12
C SER A 503 -2.51 27.44 -15.98
N VAL A 504 -1.77 28.06 -15.06
CA VAL A 504 -2.28 28.89 -13.98
C VAL A 504 -1.86 30.33 -14.23
N THR A 505 -2.82 31.24 -14.25
CA THR A 505 -2.59 32.68 -14.37
C THR A 505 -2.61 33.31 -12.98
N PRO A 506 -1.55 34.04 -12.57
CA PRO A 506 -1.56 34.74 -11.30
C PRO A 506 -2.78 35.64 -11.12
N PHE A 507 -3.32 35.65 -9.93
CA PHE A 507 -4.52 36.39 -9.50
C PHE A 507 -5.84 35.98 -10.16
N ALA A 508 -5.85 34.96 -11.02
CA ALA A 508 -7.08 34.36 -11.52
C ALA A 508 -7.69 33.41 -10.48
N THR A 509 -9.02 33.29 -10.56
CA THR A 509 -9.79 32.38 -9.70
C THR A 509 -10.02 31.06 -10.41
N TYR A 510 -9.94 29.98 -9.65
CA TYR A 510 -10.14 28.61 -10.11
C TYR A 510 -10.99 27.85 -9.10
N THR A 511 -11.63 26.78 -9.55
CA THR A 511 -12.26 25.79 -8.66
C THR A 511 -11.28 24.61 -8.48
N MET A 512 -11.08 24.20 -7.25
CA MET A 512 -10.41 22.94 -6.91
C MET A 512 -11.42 21.97 -6.32
N LYS A 513 -11.41 20.74 -6.79
CA LYS A 513 -12.17 19.63 -6.24
C LYS A 513 -11.24 18.43 -6.10
N MET A 514 -11.15 17.89 -4.89
CA MET A 514 -10.30 16.75 -4.61
C MET A 514 -10.98 15.76 -3.69
N GLU A 515 -10.68 14.49 -3.86
CA GLU A 515 -11.17 13.40 -3.02
C GLU A 515 -10.16 13.10 -1.92
N PHE A 516 -10.69 12.86 -0.72
CA PHE A 516 -9.90 12.33 0.39
C PHE A 516 -9.54 10.86 0.15
N ASN A 517 -8.68 10.33 1.01
CA ASN A 517 -8.50 8.89 1.09
C ASN A 517 -9.84 8.22 1.42
N PRO A 518 -10.07 7.01 0.88
CA PRO A 518 -11.26 6.25 1.24
C PRO A 518 -11.26 5.96 2.73
N MET A 519 -12.43 6.06 3.35
CA MET A 519 -12.59 5.83 4.79
C MET A 519 -13.93 5.19 5.12
N ASP A 520 -13.95 4.46 6.23
CA ASP A 520 -15.17 3.96 6.85
C ASP A 520 -15.10 4.32 8.34
N VAL A 521 -15.75 5.42 8.71
CA VAL A 521 -15.59 6.04 10.02
C VAL A 521 -16.91 6.52 10.60
N VAL A 522 -17.04 6.36 11.91
CA VAL A 522 -18.15 6.89 12.71
C VAL A 522 -17.63 8.10 13.48
N ILE A 523 -18.39 9.19 13.45
CA ILE A 523 -18.13 10.37 14.28
C ILE A 523 -19.34 10.56 15.21
N PRO A 524 -19.15 10.57 16.54
CA PRO A 524 -20.25 10.63 17.51
C PRO A 524 -21.03 11.93 17.47
N GLU A 525 -22.30 11.90 17.97
CA GLU A 525 -23.12 13.07 18.25
C GLU A 525 -22.38 14.08 19.13
N GLY A 526 -22.49 15.34 18.83
CA GLY A 526 -21.87 16.45 19.56
C GLY A 526 -20.41 16.72 19.19
N HIS A 527 -19.78 15.86 18.42
CA HIS A 527 -18.43 16.10 17.88
C HIS A 527 -18.46 17.11 16.73
N ILE A 528 -17.32 17.71 16.44
CA ILE A 528 -17.14 18.63 15.32
C ILE A 528 -16.18 18.03 14.28
N ILE A 529 -16.36 18.39 13.03
CA ILE A 529 -15.42 18.03 11.95
C ILE A 529 -14.50 19.22 11.72
N ASN A 530 -13.19 18.98 11.67
CA ASN A 530 -12.22 19.99 11.28
C ASN A 530 -11.60 19.67 9.92
N LEU A 531 -11.39 20.72 9.12
CA LEU A 531 -10.52 20.72 7.96
C LEU A 531 -9.32 21.62 8.25
N GLU A 532 -8.14 21.05 8.28
CA GLU A 532 -6.90 21.81 8.30
C GLU A 532 -6.34 21.87 6.87
N ILE A 533 -6.19 23.09 6.35
CA ILE A 533 -5.76 23.35 4.98
C ILE A 533 -4.38 23.99 5.03
N THR A 534 -3.41 23.28 4.51
CA THR A 534 -2.00 23.66 4.46
C THR A 534 -1.48 23.64 3.02
N GLU A 535 -0.28 24.13 2.80
CA GLU A 535 0.36 24.08 1.47
C GLU A 535 0.97 22.70 1.21
N SER A 536 1.43 22.03 2.27
CA SER A 536 1.96 20.67 2.21
C SER A 536 1.71 19.95 3.53
N GLY A 537 1.80 18.64 3.52
CA GLY A 537 1.62 17.83 4.73
C GLY A 537 1.95 16.37 4.47
N GLU A 538 2.08 15.59 5.53
CA GLU A 538 2.55 14.20 5.48
C GLU A 538 3.84 14.10 4.65
N ASP A 539 3.86 13.17 3.71
CA ASP A 539 4.98 12.95 2.82
C ASP A 539 4.97 13.83 1.57
N TYR A 540 3.95 14.72 1.41
CA TYR A 540 3.86 15.61 0.26
C TYR A 540 4.72 16.85 0.42
N LEU A 541 5.53 17.11 -0.62
CA LEU A 541 6.48 18.21 -0.64
C LEU A 541 5.80 19.55 -0.93
N PRO A 542 6.35 20.65 -0.42
CA PRO A 542 5.90 21.98 -0.80
C PRO A 542 6.03 22.21 -2.31
N SER A 543 5.02 22.85 -2.89
CA SER A 543 5.08 23.27 -4.30
C SER A 543 6.14 24.35 -4.52
N THR A 544 6.56 24.53 -5.78
CA THR A 544 7.47 25.64 -6.15
C THR A 544 6.87 27.02 -5.88
N CYS A 545 5.55 27.09 -5.68
CA CYS A 545 4.80 28.31 -5.38
C CYS A 545 4.45 28.46 -3.89
N ALA A 546 4.97 27.61 -3.01
CA ALA A 546 4.62 27.54 -1.59
C ALA A 546 4.73 28.87 -0.85
N SER A 547 5.72 29.71 -1.19
CA SER A 547 5.89 31.02 -0.54
C SER A 547 4.84 32.06 -0.97
N ALA A 548 4.34 31.97 -2.20
CA ALA A 548 3.26 32.85 -2.69
C ALA A 548 1.89 32.33 -2.25
N GLY A 549 1.72 31.02 -2.25
CA GLY A 549 0.54 30.31 -1.82
C GLY A 549 -0.69 30.51 -2.68
N ILE A 550 -1.81 30.03 -2.15
CA ILE A 550 -3.15 30.10 -2.72
C ILE A 550 -4.08 30.79 -1.73
N THR A 551 -4.90 31.71 -2.20
CA THR A 551 -5.94 32.35 -1.36
C THR A 551 -7.25 31.59 -1.54
N LEU A 552 -7.82 31.05 -0.46
CA LEU A 552 -9.17 30.54 -0.44
C LEU A 552 -10.14 31.74 -0.54
N ILE A 553 -11.05 31.63 -1.51
CA ILE A 553 -12.17 32.54 -1.65
C ILE A 553 -13.35 31.88 -0.91
N GLU A 554 -14.29 32.68 -0.44
CA GLU A 554 -15.45 32.22 0.31
C GLU A 554 -16.10 30.99 -0.35
N THR A 555 -16.29 29.92 0.43
CA THR A 555 -17.05 28.73 0.07
C THR A 555 -17.95 28.38 1.25
N GLU A 556 -19.24 28.25 1.00
CA GLU A 556 -20.21 27.99 2.07
C GLU A 556 -20.17 26.50 2.51
N GLN A 557 -19.84 25.60 1.60
CA GLN A 557 -19.88 24.17 1.85
C GLN A 557 -18.66 23.48 1.19
N PRO A 558 -17.47 23.59 1.81
CA PRO A 558 -16.25 23.06 1.21
C PRO A 558 -16.09 21.55 1.35
N LEU A 559 -16.91 20.87 2.15
CA LEU A 559 -16.82 19.44 2.44
C LEU A 559 -18.13 18.76 2.06
N ALA A 560 -18.02 17.67 1.31
CA ALA A 560 -19.12 16.78 1.03
C ALA A 560 -18.78 15.36 1.51
N LEU A 561 -19.67 14.76 2.29
CA LEU A 561 -19.47 13.47 2.94
C LEU A 561 -20.38 12.40 2.35
N PRO A 562 -19.85 11.22 1.96
CA PRO A 562 -20.66 10.05 1.64
C PRO A 562 -21.17 9.43 2.95
N LEU A 563 -22.39 9.77 3.34
CA LEU A 563 -23.01 9.23 4.55
C LEU A 563 -23.79 7.96 4.22
N ILE A 564 -23.69 6.97 5.10
CA ILE A 564 -24.42 5.72 4.99
C ILE A 564 -25.24 5.48 6.25
N ASP A 565 -26.47 5.01 6.07
CA ASP A 565 -27.31 4.48 7.16
C ASP A 565 -27.29 2.94 7.11
N ARG A 566 -26.45 2.34 7.91
CA ARG A 566 -26.29 0.89 7.92
C ARG A 566 -27.47 0.15 8.52
N SER A 567 -28.41 0.85 9.17
CA SER A 567 -29.65 0.21 9.62
C SER A 567 -30.52 -0.29 8.46
N GLN A 568 -30.24 0.16 7.24
CA GLN A 568 -30.93 -0.19 6.01
C GLN A 568 -30.17 -1.22 5.16
N THR A 569 -28.94 -1.56 5.53
CA THR A 569 -28.10 -2.52 4.82
C THR A 569 -28.22 -3.91 5.45
N ASP A 570 -28.09 -4.95 4.64
CA ASP A 570 -28.08 -6.35 5.08
C ASP A 570 -26.68 -6.63 5.68
N GLU A 571 -26.43 -6.17 6.90
CA GLU A 571 -25.16 -6.30 7.58
C GLU A 571 -24.86 -7.79 7.87
N ARG A 572 -23.89 -8.33 7.19
CA ARG A 572 -23.28 -9.60 7.57
C ARG A 572 -22.08 -9.30 8.46
N TRP A 573 -22.29 -9.37 9.76
CA TRP A 573 -21.22 -9.24 10.73
C TRP A 573 -20.21 -10.37 10.54
N PHE A 574 -18.95 -10.00 10.58
CA PHE A 574 -17.88 -10.97 10.68
C PHE A 574 -17.92 -11.60 12.08
N GLU A 575 -18.12 -12.91 12.17
CA GLU A 575 -18.07 -13.60 13.46
C GLU A 575 -16.61 -13.62 13.94
N VAL A 576 -16.38 -12.92 15.04
CA VAL A 576 -15.10 -13.01 15.75
C VAL A 576 -14.91 -14.46 16.18
N PRO A 577 -13.75 -15.09 15.88
CA PRO A 577 -13.51 -16.47 16.30
C PRO A 577 -13.71 -16.65 17.80
N PRO A 578 -14.26 -17.82 18.27
CA PRO A 578 -14.56 -18.03 19.69
C PRO A 578 -13.39 -17.87 20.65
N TRP A 579 -12.15 -18.02 20.18
CA TRP A 579 -10.95 -17.77 20.98
C TRP A 579 -10.61 -16.27 21.12
N TRP A 580 -11.41 -15.41 20.55
CA TRP A 580 -11.28 -13.95 20.62
C TRP A 580 -12.13 -13.37 21.77
N GLU A 581 -13.15 -14.10 22.23
CA GLU A 581 -13.96 -13.76 23.39
C GLU A 581 -13.23 -14.15 24.70
#